data_9c8f403ca5143af67eb721b85975a5b3
#
_entry.id   9c8f403ca5143af67eb721b85975a5b3
#
_cell.length_a   1.000
_cell.length_b   1.000
_cell.length_c   1.000
_cell.angle_alpha   90.00
_cell.angle_beta   90.00
_cell.angle_gamma   90.00
#
_symmetry.space_group_name_H-M   'P 1'
#
loop_
_entity.id
_entity.type
_entity.pdbx_description
1 polymer ?
#
loop_
_entity_poly.entity_id
_entity_poly.type
_entity_poly.pdbx_seq_one_letter_code
_entity_poly.pdbx_strand_id
1 'polypeptide(L)'
;MGWLLCVAVIFGWSRRAAHGHADAIVVLGAAQYGGRPSPVLRARLDHALGLWKSNRADRVVLTGGRQPGDLISEAAAGRRYLVRRGVPTQVILLEAAGRTSLASMEGAAALLEAWRDSLPAAVRDTMPRRPSVLLVSDPFHMLRLDVLARLHGLRPLPSPTRTSPISANRAVAIEYMLRESIALPTDVALKCWLALTGGSVNTPQPR
;
A
#
# COMPACT_ATOMS: atom_id res chain seq x y z
N MET A 1 -22.15 0.74 20.89
CA MET A 1 -22.68 0.62 19.51
C MET A 1 -21.70 1.05 18.41
N GLY A 2 -20.95 2.14 18.56
CA GLY A 2 -20.02 2.62 17.50
C GLY A 2 -18.91 1.64 17.08
N TRP A 3 -18.34 0.90 18.03
CA TRP A 3 -17.27 -0.06 17.73
C TRP A 3 -17.73 -1.25 16.88
N LEU A 4 -18.89 -1.84 17.18
CA LEU A 4 -19.47 -2.92 16.36
C LEU A 4 -19.78 -2.46 14.93
N LEU A 5 -20.23 -1.20 14.78
CA LEU A 5 -20.43 -0.60 13.47
C LEU A 5 -19.11 -0.47 12.71
N CYS A 6 -18.03 -0.04 13.37
CA CYS A 6 -16.70 0.04 12.77
C CYS A 6 -16.22 -1.33 12.24
N VAL A 7 -16.37 -2.39 13.05
CA VAL A 7 -16.01 -3.76 12.64
C VAL A 7 -16.87 -4.22 11.44
N ALA A 8 -18.18 -3.94 11.45
CA ALA A 8 -19.07 -4.28 10.34
C ALA A 8 -18.69 -3.55 9.05
N VAL A 9 -18.30 -2.27 9.14
CA VAL A 9 -17.82 -1.49 7.99
C VAL A 9 -16.50 -2.08 7.46
N ILE A 10 -15.53 -2.41 8.31
CA ILE A 10 -14.27 -3.07 7.91
C ILE A 10 -14.57 -4.39 7.19
N PHE A 11 -15.47 -5.20 7.73
CA PHE A 11 -15.88 -6.46 7.11
C PHE A 11 -16.53 -6.25 5.74
N GLY A 12 -17.47 -5.32 5.61
CA GLY A 12 -18.08 -4.97 4.33
C GLY A 12 -17.06 -4.47 3.30
N TRP A 13 -16.10 -3.63 3.75
CA TRP A 13 -15.03 -3.12 2.88
C TRP A 13 -14.06 -4.19 2.44
N SER A 14 -13.76 -5.17 3.29
CA SER A 14 -12.86 -6.29 3.01
C SER A 14 -13.31 -7.16 1.83
N ARG A 15 -14.61 -7.10 1.49
CA ARG A 15 -15.21 -7.85 0.38
C ARG A 15 -15.14 -7.12 -0.96
N ARG A 16 -14.86 -5.82 -0.94
CA ARG A 16 -14.78 -5.01 -2.16
C ARG A 16 -13.53 -5.36 -2.95
N ALA A 17 -13.68 -5.47 -4.26
CA ALA A 17 -12.60 -5.58 -5.22
C ALA A 17 -12.94 -4.69 -6.42
N ALA A 18 -12.02 -3.84 -6.81
CA ALA A 18 -12.21 -2.97 -7.95
C ALA A 18 -11.86 -3.67 -9.27
N HIS A 19 -12.56 -3.28 -10.31
CA HIS A 19 -12.28 -3.67 -11.69
C HIS A 19 -11.84 -2.43 -12.48
N GLY A 20 -11.10 -2.64 -13.58
CA GLY A 20 -10.61 -1.56 -14.45
C GLY A 20 -9.12 -1.28 -14.28
N HIS A 21 -8.61 -0.37 -15.10
CA HIS A 21 -7.22 0.08 -15.13
C HIS A 21 -6.99 1.19 -14.10
N ALA A 22 -5.78 1.27 -13.56
CA ALA A 22 -5.33 2.30 -12.64
C ALA A 22 -3.95 2.84 -13.06
N ASP A 23 -3.57 4.01 -12.57
CA ASP A 23 -2.24 4.58 -12.85
C ASP A 23 -1.12 3.75 -12.18
N ALA A 24 -1.40 3.15 -11.02
CA ALA A 24 -0.43 2.31 -10.33
C ALA A 24 -1.07 1.20 -9.48
N ILE A 25 -0.28 0.14 -9.23
CA ILE A 25 -0.52 -0.85 -8.18
C ILE A 25 0.34 -0.44 -6.98
N VAL A 26 -0.25 -0.23 -5.81
CA VAL A 26 0.47 0.04 -4.55
C VAL A 26 0.43 -1.22 -3.69
N VAL A 27 1.59 -1.84 -3.49
CA VAL A 27 1.75 -3.06 -2.69
C VAL A 27 2.25 -2.69 -1.31
N LEU A 28 1.47 -2.96 -0.28
CA LEU A 28 1.86 -2.71 1.10
C LEU A 28 2.86 -3.76 1.58
N GLY A 29 3.91 -3.30 2.25
CA GLY A 29 4.88 -4.15 2.93
C GLY A 29 4.24 -5.06 3.98
N ALA A 30 4.96 -6.11 4.39
CA ALA A 30 4.54 -7.00 5.47
C ALA A 30 5.74 -7.45 6.30
N ALA A 31 6.65 -8.22 5.73
CA ALA A 31 7.94 -8.57 6.31
C ALA A 31 8.84 -9.19 5.22
N GLN A 32 10.14 -9.19 5.48
CA GLN A 32 11.13 -9.95 4.71
C GLN A 32 12.14 -10.60 5.65
N TYR A 33 12.77 -11.68 5.21
CA TYR A 33 13.77 -12.42 6.00
C TYR A 33 15.00 -12.68 5.12
N GLY A 34 16.14 -12.06 5.45
CA GLY A 34 17.37 -12.21 4.68
C GLY A 34 17.23 -11.84 3.20
N GLY A 35 16.41 -10.85 2.87
CA GLY A 35 16.15 -10.40 1.50
C GLY A 35 15.11 -11.22 0.74
N ARG A 36 14.42 -12.14 1.40
CA ARG A 36 13.31 -12.94 0.84
C ARG A 36 11.98 -12.43 1.39
N PRO A 37 10.97 -12.17 0.55
CA PRO A 37 9.64 -11.82 1.04
C PRO A 37 9.07 -12.89 1.97
N SER A 38 8.46 -12.49 3.09
CA SER A 38 7.67 -13.38 3.94
C SER A 38 6.53 -14.03 3.15
N PRO A 39 5.90 -15.10 3.63
CA PRO A 39 4.75 -15.71 2.95
C PRO A 39 3.61 -14.71 2.68
N VAL A 40 3.37 -13.77 3.60
CA VAL A 40 2.36 -12.71 3.44
C VAL A 40 2.77 -11.73 2.35
N LEU A 41 3.99 -11.19 2.40
CA LEU A 41 4.49 -10.28 1.37
C LEU A 41 4.54 -10.97 0.00
N ARG A 42 4.94 -12.24 -0.05
CA ARG A 42 4.94 -13.01 -1.30
C ARG A 42 3.55 -13.12 -1.91
N ALA A 43 2.52 -13.43 -1.11
CA ALA A 43 1.14 -13.50 -1.61
C ALA A 43 0.66 -12.16 -2.20
N ARG A 44 1.01 -11.02 -1.57
CA ARG A 44 0.73 -9.69 -2.10
C ARG A 44 1.46 -9.43 -3.42
N LEU A 45 2.75 -9.81 -3.49
CA LEU A 45 3.55 -9.64 -4.71
C LEU A 45 3.05 -10.52 -5.86
N ASP A 46 2.61 -11.76 -5.58
CA ASP A 46 2.02 -12.65 -6.59
C ASP A 46 0.69 -12.09 -7.10
N HIS A 47 -0.13 -11.51 -6.22
CA HIS A 47 -1.37 -10.83 -6.62
C HIS A 47 -1.07 -9.60 -7.50
N ALA A 48 -0.11 -8.76 -7.09
CA ALA A 48 0.32 -7.60 -7.87
C ALA A 48 0.91 -7.99 -9.24
N LEU A 49 1.68 -9.09 -9.30
CA LEU A 49 2.19 -9.64 -10.54
C LEU A 49 1.06 -10.05 -11.50
N GLY A 50 0.01 -10.70 -10.97
CA GLY A 50 -1.19 -11.04 -11.75
C GLY A 50 -1.89 -9.81 -12.32
N LEU A 51 -2.07 -8.78 -11.50
CA LEU A 51 -2.65 -7.50 -11.92
C LEU A 51 -1.82 -6.83 -13.02
N TRP A 52 -0.50 -6.77 -12.85
CA TRP A 52 0.40 -6.18 -13.83
C TRP A 52 0.38 -6.94 -15.15
N LYS A 53 0.48 -8.29 -15.11
CA LYS A 53 0.40 -9.14 -16.32
C LYS A 53 -0.93 -9.00 -17.06
N SER A 54 -1.99 -8.68 -16.34
CA SER A 54 -3.32 -8.42 -16.91
C SER A 54 -3.50 -6.96 -17.35
N ASN A 55 -2.41 -6.19 -17.45
CA ASN A 55 -2.40 -4.78 -17.86
C ASN A 55 -3.37 -3.91 -17.06
N ARG A 56 -3.41 -4.12 -15.72
CA ARG A 56 -4.30 -3.39 -14.81
C ARG A 56 -3.71 -2.09 -14.30
N ALA A 57 -2.41 -1.83 -14.51
CA ALA A 57 -1.75 -0.57 -14.17
C ALA A 57 -0.42 -0.40 -14.90
N ASP A 58 0.01 0.89 -15.05
CA ASP A 58 1.25 1.28 -15.72
C ASP A 58 2.47 1.21 -14.81
N ARG A 59 2.28 1.33 -13.50
CA ARG A 59 3.35 1.36 -12.49
C ARG A 59 3.05 0.42 -11.34
N VAL A 60 4.12 0.00 -10.67
CA VAL A 60 4.05 -0.78 -9.42
C VAL A 60 4.84 -0.04 -8.35
N VAL A 61 4.17 0.43 -7.33
CA VAL A 61 4.78 1.03 -6.14
C VAL A 61 4.90 -0.05 -5.08
N LEU A 62 6.12 -0.34 -4.64
CA LEU A 62 6.40 -1.28 -3.55
C LEU A 62 6.74 -0.47 -2.31
N THR A 63 6.01 -0.68 -1.22
CA THR A 63 6.25 0.02 0.04
C THR A 63 6.82 -0.91 1.11
N GLY A 64 7.47 -0.31 2.11
CA GLY A 64 7.98 -0.99 3.28
C GLY A 64 9.47 -0.76 3.51
N GLY A 65 9.78 -0.19 4.67
CA GLY A 65 11.12 0.15 5.13
C GLY A 65 11.95 -1.05 5.57
N ARG A 66 13.07 -0.76 6.24
CA ARG A 66 13.92 -1.75 6.91
C ARG A 66 13.55 -1.86 8.37
N GLN A 67 13.49 -3.07 8.90
CA GLN A 67 13.48 -3.30 10.34
C GLN A 67 14.91 -3.25 10.89
N PRO A 68 15.10 -3.00 12.19
CA PRO A 68 16.41 -3.11 12.81
C PRO A 68 17.03 -4.48 12.53
N GLY A 69 18.30 -4.49 12.08
CA GLY A 69 19.01 -5.71 11.69
C GLY A 69 18.83 -6.16 10.24
N ASP A 70 17.87 -5.59 9.50
CA ASP A 70 17.68 -5.92 8.09
C ASP A 70 18.75 -5.26 7.20
N LEU A 71 19.28 -6.02 6.25
CA LEU A 71 20.23 -5.50 5.24
C LEU A 71 19.50 -4.70 4.13
N ILE A 72 18.26 -5.07 3.81
CA ILE A 72 17.47 -4.41 2.76
C ILE A 72 16.05 -4.16 3.25
N SER A 73 15.34 -3.21 2.61
CA SER A 73 13.94 -2.92 2.89
C SER A 73 13.01 -4.00 2.31
N GLU A 74 11.79 -4.07 2.84
CA GLU A 74 10.72 -4.91 2.30
C GLU A 74 10.43 -4.56 0.84
N ALA A 75 10.38 -3.27 0.51
CA ALA A 75 10.22 -2.78 -0.86
C ALA A 75 11.34 -3.29 -1.79
N ALA A 76 12.61 -3.28 -1.34
CA ALA A 76 13.73 -3.79 -2.13
C ALA A 76 13.67 -5.31 -2.32
N ALA A 77 13.25 -6.06 -1.30
CA ALA A 77 13.01 -7.50 -1.41
C ALA A 77 11.89 -7.79 -2.42
N GLY A 78 10.81 -7.02 -2.37
CA GLY A 78 9.70 -7.08 -3.33
C GLY A 78 10.14 -6.80 -4.77
N ARG A 79 10.97 -5.77 -5.00
CA ARG A 79 11.51 -5.48 -6.33
C ARG A 79 12.31 -6.65 -6.89
N ARG A 80 13.23 -7.21 -6.10
CA ARG A 80 14.00 -8.39 -6.51
C ARG A 80 13.10 -9.57 -6.89
N TYR A 81 12.00 -9.73 -6.15
CA TYR A 81 11.02 -10.79 -6.39
C TYR A 81 10.28 -10.60 -7.72
N LEU A 82 9.76 -9.40 -8.00
CA LEU A 82 8.99 -9.10 -9.21
C LEU A 82 9.88 -9.06 -10.47
N VAL A 83 11.07 -8.46 -10.38
CA VAL A 83 12.03 -8.41 -11.50
C VAL A 83 12.42 -9.82 -11.96
N ARG A 84 12.70 -10.75 -11.05
CA ARG A 84 12.97 -12.15 -11.40
C ARG A 84 11.77 -12.86 -12.06
N ARG A 85 10.58 -12.26 -12.03
CA ARG A 85 9.35 -12.77 -12.65
C ARG A 85 8.92 -11.99 -13.89
N GLY A 86 9.83 -11.14 -14.39
CA GLY A 86 9.66 -10.45 -15.68
C GLY A 86 9.01 -9.07 -15.59
N VAL A 87 8.84 -8.50 -14.38
CA VAL A 87 8.41 -7.09 -14.26
C VAL A 87 9.63 -6.18 -14.51
N PRO A 88 9.59 -5.28 -15.51
CA PRO A 88 10.70 -4.39 -15.80
C PRO A 88 10.99 -3.45 -14.62
N THR A 89 12.27 -3.23 -14.32
CA THR A 89 12.69 -2.36 -13.21
C THR A 89 12.15 -0.93 -13.35
N GLN A 90 12.01 -0.45 -14.59
CA GLN A 90 11.58 0.92 -14.92
C GLN A 90 10.13 1.21 -14.53
N VAL A 91 9.28 0.18 -14.41
CA VAL A 91 7.88 0.36 -13.98
C VAL A 91 7.71 0.28 -12.46
N ILE A 92 8.78 -0.08 -11.72
CA ILE A 92 8.75 -0.27 -10.27
C ILE A 92 9.28 0.98 -9.55
N LEU A 93 8.45 1.58 -8.71
CA LEU A 93 8.80 2.65 -7.79
C LEU A 93 8.96 2.07 -6.38
N LEU A 94 9.96 2.54 -5.62
CA LEU A 94 10.26 2.03 -4.28
C LEU A 94 10.04 3.10 -3.21
N GLU A 95 9.09 2.86 -2.34
CA GLU A 95 8.96 3.53 -1.06
C GLU A 95 9.63 2.65 0.01
N ALA A 96 10.85 2.98 0.41
CA ALA A 96 11.70 2.14 1.26
C ALA A 96 11.94 2.74 2.66
N ALA A 97 11.27 3.83 3.01
CA ALA A 97 11.42 4.54 4.28
C ALA A 97 10.28 4.24 5.26
N GLY A 98 9.06 4.11 4.78
CA GLY A 98 7.86 3.97 5.60
C GLY A 98 7.85 2.68 6.42
N ARG A 99 7.65 2.83 7.74
CA ARG A 99 7.56 1.74 8.71
C ARG A 99 6.14 1.55 9.24
N THR A 100 5.24 2.44 8.87
CA THR A 100 3.80 2.40 9.17
C THR A 100 3.00 2.53 7.88
N SER A 101 1.73 2.14 7.91
CA SER A 101 0.84 2.28 6.74
C SER A 101 0.63 3.75 6.35
N LEU A 102 0.58 4.65 7.34
CA LEU A 102 0.48 6.09 7.12
C LEU A 102 1.70 6.62 6.37
N ALA A 103 2.92 6.34 6.87
CA ALA A 103 4.17 6.76 6.25
C ALA A 103 4.37 6.13 4.84
N SER A 104 4.04 4.85 4.70
CA SER A 104 4.11 4.17 3.39
C SER A 104 3.15 4.76 2.36
N MET A 105 1.95 5.18 2.78
CA MET A 105 0.98 5.79 1.85
C MET A 105 1.39 7.22 1.48
N GLU A 106 1.92 7.99 2.43
CA GLU A 106 2.51 9.31 2.18
C GLU A 106 3.65 9.22 1.16
N GLY A 107 4.60 8.30 1.37
CA GLY A 107 5.72 8.11 0.46
C GLY A 107 5.30 7.58 -0.92
N ALA A 108 4.32 6.69 -0.98
CA ALA A 108 3.76 6.20 -2.25
C ALA A 108 3.10 7.34 -3.04
N ALA A 109 2.35 8.23 -2.38
CA ALA A 109 1.72 9.39 -3.02
C ALA A 109 2.78 10.35 -3.57
N ALA A 110 3.82 10.68 -2.78
CA ALA A 110 4.92 11.53 -3.21
C ALA A 110 5.68 10.95 -4.42
N LEU A 111 5.93 9.64 -4.44
CA LEU A 111 6.58 8.96 -5.58
C LEU A 111 5.72 9.02 -6.85
N LEU A 112 4.40 8.86 -6.73
CA LEU A 112 3.48 8.93 -7.87
C LEU A 112 3.36 10.36 -8.40
N GLU A 113 3.39 11.36 -7.52
CA GLU A 113 3.43 12.78 -7.90
C GLU A 113 4.73 13.10 -8.66
N ALA A 114 5.89 12.75 -8.10
CA ALA A 114 7.19 12.93 -8.73
C ALA A 114 7.29 12.21 -10.09
N TRP A 115 6.78 10.99 -10.19
CA TRP A 115 6.69 10.27 -11.46
C TRP A 115 5.83 11.03 -12.47
N ARG A 116 4.65 11.50 -12.06
CA ARG A 116 3.75 12.26 -12.93
C ARG A 116 4.37 13.55 -13.42
N ASP A 117 5.10 14.26 -12.55
CA ASP A 117 5.79 15.50 -12.88
C ASP A 117 6.97 15.28 -13.84
N SER A 118 7.54 14.09 -13.86
CA SER A 118 8.58 13.70 -14.83
C SER A 118 8.05 13.43 -16.25
N LEU A 119 6.73 13.34 -16.43
CA LEU A 119 6.11 13.09 -17.73
C LEU A 119 6.07 14.37 -18.58
N PRO A 120 6.12 14.25 -19.92
CA PRO A 120 5.86 15.39 -20.82
C PRO A 120 4.51 16.06 -20.50
N ALA A 121 4.45 17.39 -20.58
CA ALA A 121 3.25 18.17 -20.26
C ALA A 121 2.00 17.66 -21.02
N ALA A 122 2.15 17.34 -22.30
CA ALA A 122 1.08 16.79 -23.13
C ALA A 122 0.46 15.50 -22.59
N VAL A 123 1.26 14.64 -21.91
CA VAL A 123 0.77 13.42 -21.28
C VAL A 123 0.22 13.74 -19.90
N ARG A 124 0.97 14.49 -19.09
CA ARG A 124 0.58 14.85 -17.73
C ARG A 124 -0.77 15.57 -17.67
N ASP A 125 -1.02 16.47 -18.60
CA ASP A 125 -2.23 17.32 -18.63
C ASP A 125 -3.49 16.51 -19.01
N THR A 126 -3.34 15.32 -19.60
CA THR A 126 -4.45 14.38 -19.87
C THR A 126 -4.76 13.48 -18.67
N MET A 127 -3.85 13.38 -17.69
CA MET A 127 -4.05 12.51 -16.53
C MET A 127 -5.00 13.14 -15.50
N PRO A 128 -5.78 12.31 -14.78
CA PRO A 128 -6.59 12.79 -13.66
C PRO A 128 -5.72 13.49 -12.61
N ARG A 129 -6.22 14.55 -11.99
CA ARG A 129 -5.51 15.26 -10.90
C ARG A 129 -5.14 14.35 -9.74
N ARG A 130 -5.96 13.34 -9.44
CA ARG A 130 -5.72 12.35 -8.39
C ARG A 130 -5.39 11.01 -9.02
N PRO A 131 -4.14 10.53 -8.92
CA PRO A 131 -3.78 9.22 -9.45
C PRO A 131 -4.65 8.10 -8.86
N SER A 132 -5.10 7.22 -9.72
CA SER A 132 -5.83 6.02 -9.31
C SER A 132 -4.85 4.91 -8.94
N VAL A 133 -5.11 4.23 -7.81
CA VAL A 133 -4.19 3.21 -7.30
C VAL A 133 -4.93 1.94 -6.90
N LEU A 134 -4.53 0.80 -7.47
CA LEU A 134 -4.95 -0.53 -7.00
C LEU A 134 -4.18 -0.83 -5.71
N LEU A 135 -4.89 -0.85 -4.59
CA LEU A 135 -4.32 -1.13 -3.27
C LEU A 135 -4.22 -2.64 -3.05
N VAL A 136 -3.00 -3.15 -2.91
CA VAL A 136 -2.73 -4.57 -2.69
C VAL A 136 -2.26 -4.80 -1.26
N SER A 137 -3.11 -5.43 -0.46
CA SER A 137 -2.86 -5.85 0.92
C SER A 137 -3.90 -6.88 1.35
N ASP A 138 -3.90 -7.29 2.63
CA ASP A 138 -4.90 -8.21 3.16
C ASP A 138 -6.29 -7.56 3.24
N PRO A 139 -7.39 -8.34 3.12
CA PRO A 139 -8.76 -7.82 3.05
C PRO A 139 -9.17 -6.93 4.23
N PHE A 140 -8.78 -7.30 5.46
CA PHE A 140 -9.11 -6.54 6.68
C PHE A 140 -8.43 -5.17 6.74
N HIS A 141 -7.33 -4.98 5.99
CA HIS A 141 -6.55 -3.74 5.94
C HIS A 141 -7.10 -2.73 4.91
N MET A 142 -7.98 -3.15 4.01
CA MET A 142 -8.42 -2.34 2.86
C MET A 142 -9.09 -1.02 3.25
N LEU A 143 -9.94 -1.00 4.29
CA LEU A 143 -10.61 0.22 4.71
C LEU A 143 -9.60 1.29 5.16
N ARG A 144 -8.62 0.91 6.00
CA ARG A 144 -7.59 1.83 6.47
C ARG A 144 -6.77 2.38 5.31
N LEU A 145 -6.37 1.52 4.38
CA LEU A 145 -5.61 1.95 3.21
C LEU A 145 -6.42 2.86 2.28
N ASP A 146 -7.73 2.60 2.11
CA ASP A 146 -8.60 3.47 1.31
C ASP A 146 -8.67 4.88 1.91
N VAL A 147 -8.85 4.98 3.22
CA VAL A 147 -8.88 6.27 3.93
C VAL A 147 -7.54 6.98 3.80
N LEU A 148 -6.42 6.29 4.10
CA LEU A 148 -5.08 6.88 4.01
C LEU A 148 -4.74 7.34 2.60
N ALA A 149 -5.06 6.56 1.56
CA ALA A 149 -4.85 6.94 0.17
C ALA A 149 -5.61 8.24 -0.19
N ARG A 150 -6.88 8.36 0.24
CA ARG A 150 -7.68 9.58 0.02
C ARG A 150 -7.11 10.80 0.75
N LEU A 151 -6.62 10.62 1.98
CA LEU A 151 -5.97 11.68 2.76
C LEU A 151 -4.66 12.17 2.12
N HIS A 152 -4.02 11.34 1.29
CA HIS A 152 -2.83 11.69 0.53
C HIS A 152 -3.11 12.01 -0.95
N GLY A 153 -4.37 12.33 -1.30
CA GLY A 153 -4.73 12.82 -2.64
C GLY A 153 -4.83 11.74 -3.72
N LEU A 154 -4.79 10.45 -3.36
CA LEU A 154 -4.95 9.34 -4.29
C LEU A 154 -6.42 8.94 -4.45
N ARG A 155 -6.75 8.26 -5.55
CA ARG A 155 -8.04 7.61 -5.79
C ARG A 155 -7.89 6.10 -5.61
N PRO A 156 -8.21 5.56 -4.43
CA PRO A 156 -8.01 4.14 -4.13
C PRO A 156 -9.01 3.24 -4.86
N LEU A 157 -8.51 2.12 -5.32
CA LEU A 157 -9.23 1.01 -5.91
C LEU A 157 -8.84 -0.26 -5.11
N PRO A 158 -9.69 -0.81 -4.24
CA PRO A 158 -9.33 -1.95 -3.41
C PRO A 158 -9.08 -3.20 -4.25
N SER A 159 -7.97 -3.88 -3.99
CA SER A 159 -7.57 -5.15 -4.63
C SER A 159 -7.00 -6.11 -3.56
N PRO A 160 -7.87 -6.69 -2.72
CA PRO A 160 -7.44 -7.48 -1.57
C PRO A 160 -6.80 -8.81 -1.95
N THR A 161 -5.67 -9.13 -1.31
CA THR A 161 -4.97 -10.42 -1.43
C THR A 161 -5.61 -11.45 -0.52
N ARG A 162 -6.41 -12.35 -1.08
CA ARG A 162 -7.15 -13.38 -0.33
C ARG A 162 -6.35 -14.65 -0.09
N THR A 163 -5.21 -14.83 -0.76
CA THR A 163 -4.34 -16.00 -0.72
C THR A 163 -3.25 -15.92 0.34
N SER A 164 -3.17 -14.82 1.11
CA SER A 164 -2.17 -14.72 2.16
C SER A 164 -2.50 -15.65 3.33
N PRO A 165 -1.49 -16.20 4.03
CA PRO A 165 -1.72 -17.09 5.18
C PRO A 165 -2.57 -16.48 6.28
N ILE A 166 -2.49 -15.16 6.48
CA ILE A 166 -3.28 -14.42 7.46
C ILE A 166 -4.75 -14.36 7.01
N SER A 167 -4.99 -14.08 5.74
CA SER A 167 -6.35 -13.94 5.19
C SER A 167 -7.07 -15.28 5.05
N ALA A 168 -6.34 -16.36 4.86
CA ALA A 168 -6.87 -17.72 4.75
C ALA A 168 -7.34 -18.29 6.10
N ASN A 169 -6.77 -17.83 7.21
CA ASN A 169 -7.14 -18.25 8.56
C ASN A 169 -8.18 -17.30 9.17
N ARG A 170 -9.42 -17.77 9.35
CA ARG A 170 -10.54 -16.96 9.86
C ARG A 170 -10.29 -16.38 11.24
N ALA A 171 -9.71 -17.15 12.18
CA ALA A 171 -9.46 -16.66 13.54
C ALA A 171 -8.43 -15.53 13.53
N VAL A 172 -7.33 -15.70 12.78
CA VAL A 172 -6.30 -14.69 12.61
C VAL A 172 -6.87 -13.45 11.89
N ALA A 173 -7.69 -13.62 10.86
CA ALA A 173 -8.31 -12.52 10.14
C ALA A 173 -9.23 -11.68 11.04
N ILE A 174 -9.96 -12.32 11.98
CA ILE A 174 -10.81 -11.62 12.97
C ILE A 174 -9.93 -10.80 13.92
N GLU A 175 -8.85 -11.36 14.45
CA GLU A 175 -7.90 -10.65 15.32
C GLU A 175 -7.35 -9.39 14.62
N TYR A 176 -6.93 -9.51 13.36
CA TYR A 176 -6.49 -8.36 12.57
C TYR A 176 -7.60 -7.35 12.30
N MET A 177 -8.84 -7.78 12.07
CA MET A 177 -9.98 -6.84 11.93
C MET A 177 -10.21 -6.02 13.21
N LEU A 178 -10.10 -6.65 14.39
CA LEU A 178 -10.19 -5.96 15.67
C LEU A 178 -9.05 -4.94 15.84
N ARG A 179 -7.83 -5.33 15.47
CA ARG A 179 -6.67 -4.43 15.48
C ARG A 179 -6.87 -3.24 14.53
N GLU A 180 -7.40 -3.45 13.33
CA GLU A 180 -7.70 -2.38 12.36
C GLU A 180 -8.76 -1.41 12.88
N SER A 181 -9.73 -1.86 13.68
CA SER A 181 -10.77 -1.01 14.26
C SER A 181 -10.20 0.05 15.23
N ILE A 182 -9.01 -0.19 15.76
CA ILE A 182 -8.26 0.76 16.62
C ILE A 182 -7.26 1.56 15.77
N ALA A 183 -6.55 0.90 14.87
CA ALA A 183 -5.49 1.51 14.09
C ALA A 183 -5.99 2.60 13.13
N LEU A 184 -7.17 2.42 12.54
CA LEU A 184 -7.74 3.40 11.62
C LEU A 184 -8.02 4.76 12.30
N PRO A 185 -8.75 4.86 13.42
CA PRO A 185 -8.95 6.14 14.10
C PRO A 185 -7.65 6.81 14.54
N THR A 186 -6.67 6.03 15.01
CA THR A 186 -5.38 6.57 15.43
C THR A 186 -4.58 7.17 14.29
N ASP A 187 -4.53 6.51 13.12
CA ASP A 187 -3.85 7.04 11.93
C ASP A 187 -4.52 8.32 11.42
N VAL A 188 -5.86 8.36 11.40
CA VAL A 188 -6.62 9.55 10.99
C VAL A 188 -6.36 10.71 11.95
N ALA A 189 -6.42 10.48 13.27
CA ALA A 189 -6.15 11.50 14.27
C ALA A 189 -4.70 12.03 14.15
N LEU A 190 -3.72 11.13 13.97
CA LEU A 190 -2.33 11.51 13.77
C LEU A 190 -2.15 12.35 12.50
N LYS A 191 -2.77 11.98 11.39
CA LYS A 191 -2.70 12.75 10.15
C LYS A 191 -3.31 14.14 10.29
N CYS A 192 -4.46 14.25 10.94
CA CYS A 192 -5.08 15.55 11.23
C CYS A 192 -4.18 16.42 12.11
N TRP A 193 -3.58 15.85 13.16
CA TRP A 193 -2.64 16.56 14.03
C TRP A 193 -1.40 17.05 13.27
N LEU A 194 -0.78 16.20 12.45
CA LEU A 194 0.35 16.58 11.59
C LEU A 194 0.00 17.68 10.60
N ALA A 195 -1.19 17.63 10.01
CA ALA A 195 -1.67 18.69 9.11
C ALA A 195 -1.82 20.04 9.82
N LEU A 196 -2.23 20.05 11.10
CA LEU A 196 -2.34 21.26 11.91
C LEU A 196 -0.99 21.80 12.37
N THR A 197 0.01 20.93 12.56
CA THR A 197 1.35 21.29 13.08
C THR A 197 2.42 21.44 11.99
N GLY A 198 2.09 21.20 10.71
CA GLY A 198 3.05 21.24 9.60
C GLY A 198 4.05 20.08 9.60
N GLY A 199 3.78 18.99 10.34
CA GLY A 199 4.65 17.83 10.45
C GLY A 199 4.48 16.82 9.31
N SER A 200 5.47 15.94 9.14
CA SER A 200 5.44 14.76 8.24
C SER A 200 5.82 13.50 9.02
N VAL A 201 5.24 12.35 8.65
CA VAL A 201 5.55 11.04 9.26
C VAL A 201 6.91 10.50 8.78
N ASN A 202 7.37 10.94 7.61
CA ASN A 202 8.61 10.52 6.97
C ASN A 202 9.82 11.41 7.35
N THR A 203 9.82 12.05 8.53
CA THR A 203 11.02 12.78 9.01
C THR A 203 12.20 11.82 9.05
N PRO A 204 13.36 12.15 8.40
CA PRO A 204 14.55 11.32 8.49
C PRO A 204 14.97 11.20 9.95
N GLN A 205 15.11 9.98 10.47
CA GLN A 205 15.75 9.77 11.76
C GLN A 205 17.20 10.23 11.62
N PRO A 206 17.73 11.04 12.56
CA PRO A 206 19.16 11.36 12.57
C PRO A 206 19.95 10.07 12.65
N ARG A 207 21.07 10.04 11.93
CA ARG A 207 22.00 8.89 11.80
C ARG A 207 22.62 8.54 13.15
#